data_8beea93dfa10073c6093667620009107
#
_entry.id   8beea93dfa10073c6093667620009107
#
_cell.length_a   1.000
_cell.length_b   1.000
_cell.length_c   1.000
_cell.angle_alpha   90.00
_cell.angle_beta   90.00
_cell.angle_gamma   90.00
#
_symmetry.space_group_name_H-M   'P 1'
#
loop_
_entity.id
_entity.type
_entity.pdbx_description
1 polymer ?
#
loop_
_entity_poly.entity_id
_entity_poly.type
_entity_poly.pdbx_seq_one_letter_code
_entity_poly.pdbx_strand_id
1 'polypeptide(L)'
;MKILIFGMGNIGKSTVGELLAKKIGYDFIDMDTKIKEKYGTMLGFQDEYNDQYERDELRAEMISSWIQENENVVIALSPIAYLDAYEDFFEDSDIICFDLTDRTENIFKRLVFADDNDNLLHIPQSYLNKHKAYYMVRQFGAVDLVG
;
A
#
# COMPACT_ATOMS: atom_id res chain seq x y z
N MET A 1 -12.68 -16.13 -5.71
CA MET A 1 -12.60 -15.28 -4.52
C MET A 1 -11.52 -14.24 -4.68
N LYS A 2 -11.79 -13.03 -4.27
CA LYS A 2 -10.87 -11.90 -4.35
C LYS A 2 -10.46 -11.48 -2.94
N ILE A 3 -9.18 -11.27 -2.74
CA ILE A 3 -8.62 -10.89 -1.43
C ILE A 3 -7.91 -9.56 -1.60
N LEU A 4 -8.36 -8.55 -0.86
CA LEU A 4 -7.75 -7.22 -0.84
C LEU A 4 -7.01 -7.03 0.47
N ILE A 5 -5.74 -6.61 0.40
CA ILE A 5 -4.92 -6.36 1.58
C ILE A 5 -4.67 -4.87 1.71
N PHE A 6 -5.25 -4.29 2.75
CA PHE A 6 -5.10 -2.89 3.17
C PHE A 6 -4.02 -2.77 4.24
N GLY A 7 -3.56 -1.58 4.47
CA GLY A 7 -2.60 -1.27 5.53
C GLY A 7 -1.67 -0.12 5.18
N MET A 8 -0.94 0.34 6.17
CA MET A 8 0.02 1.43 6.02
C MET A 8 1.17 1.07 5.09
N GLY A 9 1.88 2.06 4.59
CA GLY A 9 3.15 1.85 3.90
C GLY A 9 4.16 1.12 4.80
N ASN A 10 4.96 0.25 4.20
CA ASN A 10 5.99 -0.54 4.88
C ASN A 10 5.48 -1.56 5.92
N ILE A 11 4.17 -1.83 5.94
CA ILE A 11 3.60 -2.85 6.85
C ILE A 11 3.88 -4.29 6.40
N GLY A 12 4.22 -4.50 5.12
CA GLY A 12 4.50 -5.83 4.57
C GLY A 12 3.38 -6.40 3.71
N LYS A 13 2.48 -5.57 3.17
CA LYS A 13 1.35 -6.02 2.34
C LYS A 13 1.79 -6.85 1.13
N SER A 14 2.80 -6.39 0.41
CA SER A 14 3.28 -7.09 -0.79
C SER A 14 3.89 -8.45 -0.43
N THR A 15 4.68 -8.51 0.62
CA THR A 15 5.30 -9.76 1.09
C THR A 15 4.25 -10.77 1.55
N VAL A 16 3.31 -10.34 2.39
CA VAL A 16 2.22 -11.19 2.89
C VAL A 16 1.32 -11.63 1.75
N GLY A 17 0.94 -10.70 0.86
CA GLY A 17 0.08 -10.99 -0.27
C GLY A 17 0.66 -12.01 -1.23
N GLU A 18 1.93 -11.88 -1.57
CA GLU A 18 2.63 -12.81 -2.46
C GLU A 18 2.73 -14.21 -1.84
N LEU A 19 3.09 -14.29 -0.57
CA LEU A 19 3.14 -15.57 0.16
C LEU A 19 1.77 -16.24 0.27
N LEU A 20 0.73 -15.45 0.57
CA LEU A 20 -0.63 -15.95 0.65
C LEU A 20 -1.10 -16.48 -0.70
N ALA A 21 -0.93 -15.70 -1.76
CA ALA A 21 -1.33 -16.09 -3.11
C ALA A 21 -0.66 -17.39 -3.54
N LYS A 22 0.65 -17.52 -3.29
CA LYS A 22 1.40 -18.73 -3.59
C LYS A 22 0.87 -19.94 -2.82
N LYS A 23 0.55 -19.75 -1.54
CA LYS A 23 0.08 -20.83 -0.66
C LYS A 23 -1.29 -21.36 -1.06
N ILE A 24 -2.19 -20.49 -1.52
CA ILE A 24 -3.56 -20.88 -1.88
C ILE A 24 -3.77 -21.05 -3.39
N GLY A 25 -2.73 -20.85 -4.20
CA GLY A 25 -2.79 -21.02 -5.65
C GLY A 25 -3.57 -19.92 -6.39
N TYR A 26 -3.52 -18.68 -5.87
CA TYR A 26 -4.16 -17.51 -6.47
C TYR A 26 -3.15 -16.67 -7.24
N ASP A 27 -3.63 -15.87 -8.18
CA ASP A 27 -2.82 -14.83 -8.80
C ASP A 27 -2.52 -13.72 -7.79
N PHE A 28 -1.38 -13.06 -7.95
CA PHE A 28 -0.98 -11.95 -7.10
C PHE A 28 -0.79 -10.67 -7.90
N ILE A 29 -1.36 -9.58 -7.40
CA ILE A 29 -1.19 -8.23 -7.97
C ILE A 29 -0.71 -7.29 -6.86
N ASP A 30 0.41 -6.61 -7.12
CA ASP A 30 0.90 -5.51 -6.30
C ASP A 30 0.49 -4.20 -6.96
N MET A 31 -0.34 -3.42 -6.29
CA MET A 31 -0.86 -2.17 -6.85
C MET A 31 0.25 -1.16 -7.13
N ASP A 32 1.24 -1.02 -6.25
CA ASP A 32 2.35 -0.08 -6.48
C ASP A 32 3.13 -0.45 -7.74
N THR A 33 3.38 -1.73 -7.97
CA THR A 33 4.03 -2.21 -9.19
C THR A 33 3.21 -1.85 -10.43
N LYS A 34 1.91 -2.05 -10.40
CA LYS A 34 1.01 -1.74 -11.52
C LYS A 34 0.95 -0.23 -11.80
N ILE A 35 0.93 0.59 -10.78
CA ILE A 35 0.98 2.05 -10.92
C ILE A 35 2.29 2.49 -11.57
N LYS A 36 3.42 1.95 -11.13
CA LYS A 36 4.73 2.25 -11.71
C LYS A 36 4.84 1.80 -13.17
N GLU A 37 4.30 0.65 -13.50
CA GLU A 37 4.26 0.17 -14.88
C GLU A 37 3.49 1.11 -15.79
N LYS A 38 2.37 1.68 -15.32
CA LYS A 38 1.50 2.56 -16.10
C LYS A 38 2.01 4.00 -16.17
N TYR A 39 2.52 4.53 -15.07
CA TYR A 39 2.88 5.96 -14.95
C TYR A 39 4.39 6.22 -14.87
N GLY A 40 5.21 5.18 -14.94
CA GLY A 40 6.66 5.25 -14.86
C GLY A 40 7.18 5.25 -13.44
N THR A 41 6.68 6.16 -12.59
CA THR A 41 7.05 6.28 -11.17
C THR A 41 5.83 6.59 -10.32
N MET A 42 5.95 6.42 -9.00
CA MET A 42 4.92 6.85 -8.06
C MET A 42 4.72 8.37 -8.10
N LEU A 43 5.81 9.12 -8.23
CA LEU A 43 5.73 10.58 -8.38
C LEU A 43 5.01 10.97 -9.67
N GLY A 44 5.25 10.27 -10.77
CA GLY A 44 4.54 10.47 -12.04
C GLY A 44 3.03 10.34 -11.90
N PHE A 45 2.57 9.34 -11.15
CA PHE A 45 1.16 9.17 -10.81
C PHE A 45 0.62 10.32 -9.96
N GLN A 46 1.37 10.74 -8.94
CA GLN A 46 0.99 11.83 -8.05
C GLN A 46 0.97 13.19 -8.78
N ASP A 47 1.88 13.41 -9.71
CA ASP A 47 1.95 14.64 -10.51
C ASP A 47 0.81 14.74 -11.52
N GLU A 48 0.41 13.61 -12.11
CA GLU A 48 -0.71 13.56 -13.05
C GLU A 48 -2.06 13.76 -12.33
N TYR A 49 -2.19 13.23 -11.11
CA TYR A 49 -3.40 13.32 -10.29
C TYR A 49 -3.04 13.89 -8.91
N ASN A 50 -3.14 15.21 -8.77
CA ASN A 50 -2.73 15.91 -7.56
C ASN A 50 -3.67 15.72 -6.37
N ASP A 51 -4.95 15.45 -6.62
CA ASP A 51 -5.93 15.21 -5.57
C ASP A 51 -5.87 13.78 -5.06
N GLN A 52 -5.72 13.61 -3.74
CA GLN A 52 -5.68 12.31 -3.10
C GLN A 52 -6.97 11.52 -3.27
N TYR A 53 -8.12 12.19 -3.24
CA TYR A 53 -9.41 11.53 -3.46
C TYR A 53 -9.53 10.99 -4.88
N GLU A 54 -9.13 11.76 -5.87
CA GLU A 54 -9.09 11.34 -7.27
C GLU A 54 -8.17 10.13 -7.45
N ARG A 55 -7.00 10.13 -6.79
CA ARG A 55 -6.11 8.96 -6.83
C ARG A 55 -6.74 7.71 -6.22
N ASP A 56 -7.47 7.84 -5.12
CA ASP A 56 -8.18 6.71 -4.52
C ASP A 56 -9.32 6.21 -5.41
N GLU A 57 -10.06 7.08 -6.07
CA GLU A 57 -11.06 6.68 -7.07
C GLU A 57 -10.43 5.89 -8.22
N LEU A 58 -9.29 6.35 -8.74
CA LEU A 58 -8.56 5.66 -9.81
C LEU A 58 -8.03 4.30 -9.34
N ARG A 59 -7.54 4.21 -8.11
CA ARG A 59 -7.12 2.92 -7.53
C ARG A 59 -8.31 1.96 -7.41
N ALA A 60 -9.46 2.45 -6.98
CA ALA A 60 -10.67 1.64 -6.90
C ALA A 60 -11.12 1.13 -8.29
N GLU A 61 -11.02 1.96 -9.33
CA GLU A 61 -11.28 1.55 -10.71
C GLU A 61 -10.29 0.47 -11.19
N MET A 62 -9.01 0.60 -10.86
CA MET A 62 -8.00 -0.42 -11.15
C MET A 62 -8.34 -1.75 -10.49
N ILE A 63 -8.71 -1.72 -9.19
CA ILE A 63 -9.12 -2.93 -8.46
C ILE A 63 -10.32 -3.57 -9.15
N SER A 64 -11.34 -2.80 -9.51
CA SER A 64 -12.53 -3.30 -10.20
C SER A 64 -12.18 -4.02 -11.50
N SER A 65 -11.26 -3.46 -12.27
CA SER A 65 -10.76 -4.09 -13.50
C SER A 65 -10.06 -5.42 -13.20
N TRP A 66 -9.16 -5.44 -12.22
CA TRP A 66 -8.38 -6.65 -11.89
C TRP A 66 -9.25 -7.78 -11.34
N ILE A 67 -10.25 -7.48 -10.52
CA ILE A 67 -11.16 -8.51 -10.00
C ILE A 67 -12.11 -9.05 -11.06
N GLN A 68 -12.40 -8.29 -12.11
CA GLN A 68 -13.15 -8.78 -13.27
C GLN A 68 -12.31 -9.70 -14.16
N GLU A 69 -11.03 -9.42 -14.28
CA GLU A 69 -10.11 -10.19 -15.12
C GLU A 69 -9.59 -11.48 -14.45
N ASN A 70 -9.69 -11.57 -13.13
CA ASN A 70 -9.13 -12.67 -12.34
C ASN A 70 -10.20 -13.29 -11.44
N GLU A 71 -10.44 -14.57 -11.58
CA GLU A 71 -11.40 -15.27 -10.74
C GLU A 71 -10.92 -15.39 -9.29
N ASN A 72 -9.65 -15.71 -9.11
CA ASN A 72 -9.01 -15.90 -7.79
C ASN A 72 -7.74 -15.08 -7.72
N VAL A 73 -7.77 -13.99 -6.96
CA VAL A 73 -6.66 -13.04 -6.92
C VAL A 73 -6.47 -12.47 -5.52
N VAL A 74 -5.20 -12.25 -5.18
CA VAL A 74 -4.78 -11.48 -4.00
C VAL A 74 -4.19 -10.16 -4.49
N ILE A 75 -4.70 -9.04 -4.00
CA ILE A 75 -4.24 -7.70 -4.38
C ILE A 75 -3.69 -7.00 -3.14
N ALA A 76 -2.41 -6.67 -3.16
CA ALA A 76 -1.80 -5.81 -2.15
C ALA A 76 -1.99 -4.35 -2.58
N LEU A 77 -2.69 -3.57 -1.76
CA LEU A 77 -3.06 -2.20 -2.07
C LEU A 77 -1.97 -1.21 -1.66
N SER A 78 -1.87 -0.10 -2.39
CA SER A 78 -1.14 1.08 -1.93
C SER A 78 -1.81 1.65 -0.69
N PRO A 79 -1.10 2.43 0.15
CA PRO A 79 -1.74 3.17 1.22
C PRO A 79 -2.86 4.06 0.68
N ILE A 80 -3.99 4.08 1.37
CA ILE A 80 -5.17 4.85 0.98
C ILE A 80 -5.38 6.03 1.92
N ALA A 81 -6.00 7.10 1.41
CA ALA A 81 -6.35 8.28 2.20
C ALA A 81 -7.87 8.34 2.48
N TYR A 82 -8.69 7.93 1.53
CA TYR A 82 -10.15 8.02 1.60
C TYR A 82 -10.79 6.64 1.46
N LEU A 83 -11.24 6.09 2.57
CA LEU A 83 -11.80 4.75 2.63
C LEU A 83 -13.13 4.62 1.86
N ASP A 84 -13.91 5.70 1.78
CA ASP A 84 -15.19 5.71 1.10
C ASP A 84 -15.11 5.40 -0.41
N ALA A 85 -13.96 5.68 -1.05
CA ALA A 85 -13.75 5.28 -2.45
C ALA A 85 -13.77 3.75 -2.65
N TYR A 86 -13.62 2.98 -1.57
CA TYR A 86 -13.52 1.51 -1.60
C TYR A 86 -14.74 0.81 -0.98
N GLU A 87 -15.78 1.55 -0.61
CA GLU A 87 -16.95 1.01 0.12
C GLU A 87 -17.60 -0.19 -0.57
N ASP A 88 -17.75 -0.13 -1.89
CA ASP A 88 -18.39 -1.21 -2.65
C ASP A 88 -17.69 -2.56 -2.48
N PHE A 89 -16.38 -2.56 -2.25
CA PHE A 89 -15.61 -3.79 -2.04
C PHE A 89 -15.92 -4.44 -0.69
N PHE A 90 -16.26 -3.65 0.33
CA PHE A 90 -16.58 -4.18 1.66
C PHE A 90 -17.96 -4.84 1.70
N GLU A 91 -18.84 -4.48 0.77
CA GLU A 91 -20.20 -5.03 0.70
C GLU A 91 -20.29 -6.25 -0.20
N ASP A 92 -19.28 -6.52 -1.03
CA ASP A 92 -19.25 -7.65 -1.96
C ASP A 92 -18.88 -8.95 -1.22
N SER A 93 -19.79 -9.93 -1.24
CA SER A 93 -19.60 -11.21 -0.56
C SER A 93 -18.50 -12.10 -1.16
N ASP A 94 -18.06 -11.82 -2.39
CA ASP A 94 -16.95 -12.53 -3.06
C ASP A 94 -15.58 -11.91 -2.79
N ILE A 95 -15.55 -10.80 -2.04
CA ILE A 95 -14.32 -10.08 -1.70
C ILE A 95 -14.06 -10.18 -0.19
N ILE A 96 -12.85 -10.61 0.16
CA ILE A 96 -12.36 -10.58 1.54
C ILE A 96 -11.36 -9.44 1.65
N CYS A 97 -11.59 -8.55 2.62
CA CYS A 97 -10.70 -7.44 2.91
C CYS A 97 -9.94 -7.70 4.21
N PHE A 98 -8.61 -7.64 4.14
CA PHE A 98 -7.74 -7.70 5.30
C PHE A 98 -7.08 -6.36 5.53
N ASP A 99 -7.03 -5.93 6.78
CA ASP A 99 -6.23 -4.78 7.20
C ASP A 99 -5.02 -5.29 8.01
N LEU A 100 -3.83 -5.13 7.44
CA LEU A 100 -2.60 -5.50 8.13
C LEU A 100 -2.20 -4.41 9.12
N THR A 101 -1.96 -4.81 10.34
CA THR A 101 -1.53 -3.93 11.41
C THR A 101 -0.25 -4.46 12.07
N ASP A 102 0.54 -3.55 12.60
CA ASP A 102 1.72 -3.86 13.41
C ASP A 102 2.02 -2.68 14.33
N ARG A 103 2.91 -2.88 15.27
CA ARG A 103 3.39 -1.80 16.13
C ARG A 103 4.20 -0.79 15.31
N THR A 104 4.03 0.48 15.59
CA THR A 104 4.76 1.56 14.92
C THR A 104 6.26 1.36 14.97
N GLU A 105 6.79 0.85 16.08
CA GLU A 105 8.21 0.56 16.25
C GLU A 105 8.72 -0.51 15.29
N ASN A 106 7.92 -1.55 15.05
CA ASN A 106 8.29 -2.60 14.09
C ASN A 106 8.27 -2.07 12.66
N ILE A 107 7.30 -1.24 12.32
CA ILE A 107 7.22 -0.59 11.01
C ILE A 107 8.40 0.36 10.82
N PHE A 108 8.75 1.14 11.85
CA PHE A 108 9.88 2.06 11.80
C PHE A 108 11.21 1.35 11.45
N LYS A 109 11.42 0.14 11.96
CA LYS A 109 12.61 -0.67 11.66
C LYS A 109 12.66 -1.14 10.21
N ARG A 110 11.51 -1.17 9.51
CA ARG A 110 11.36 -1.66 8.14
C ARG A 110 11.16 -0.55 7.12
N LEU A 111 11.28 0.73 7.52
CA LEU A 111 11.07 1.85 6.59
C LEU A 111 11.99 1.73 5.38
N VAL A 112 11.39 1.88 4.22
CA VAL A 112 12.08 1.90 2.94
C VAL A 112 11.93 3.30 2.35
N PHE A 113 13.01 3.83 1.84
CA PHE A 113 13.05 5.15 1.23
C PHE A 113 13.44 5.04 -0.24
N ALA A 114 12.86 5.90 -1.06
CA ALA A 114 13.17 5.96 -2.48
C ALA A 114 13.27 7.42 -2.93
N ASP A 115 14.05 7.66 -3.98
CA ASP A 115 14.08 8.96 -4.64
C ASP A 115 12.89 9.14 -5.60
N ASP A 116 12.84 10.27 -6.31
CA ASP A 116 11.75 10.60 -7.23
C ASP A 116 11.64 9.65 -8.42
N ASN A 117 12.67 8.88 -8.69
CA ASN A 117 12.70 7.85 -9.74
C ASN A 117 12.49 6.44 -9.22
N ASP A 118 12.01 6.30 -7.98
CA ASP A 118 11.78 5.03 -7.28
C ASP A 118 13.06 4.20 -7.03
N ASN A 119 14.23 4.82 -7.10
CA ASN A 119 15.47 4.17 -6.71
C ASN A 119 15.58 4.10 -5.19
N LEU A 120 15.90 2.92 -4.67
CA LEU A 120 16.02 2.71 -3.23
C LEU A 120 17.18 3.52 -2.66
N LEU A 121 16.91 4.24 -1.57
CA LEU A 121 17.90 4.99 -0.81
C LEU A 121 18.26 4.19 0.44
N HIS A 122 19.56 4.07 0.70
CA HIS A 122 20.05 3.47 1.93
C HIS A 122 20.26 4.54 2.99
N ILE A 123 19.40 4.57 4.01
CA ILE A 123 19.53 5.45 5.16
C ILE A 123 19.95 4.60 6.36
N PRO A 124 21.13 4.85 6.97
CA PRO A 124 21.58 4.06 8.12
C PRO A 124 20.59 4.12 9.28
N GLN A 125 20.37 2.99 9.95
CA GLN A 125 19.45 2.93 11.10
C GLN A 125 19.86 3.88 12.22
N SER A 126 21.16 4.11 12.40
CA SER A 126 21.65 5.09 13.37
C SER A 126 21.18 6.52 13.10
N TYR A 127 21.12 6.91 11.82
CA TYR A 127 20.58 8.22 11.41
C TYR A 127 19.07 8.29 11.67
N LEU A 128 18.33 7.25 11.31
CA LEU A 128 16.88 7.16 11.55
C LEU A 128 16.57 7.23 13.05
N ASN A 129 17.33 6.54 13.88
CA ASN A 129 17.16 6.56 15.33
C ASN A 129 17.42 7.95 15.93
N LYS A 130 18.41 8.66 15.41
CA LYS A 130 18.73 10.03 15.83
C LYS A 130 17.62 11.02 15.49
N HIS A 131 16.92 10.79 14.38
CA HIS A 131 15.83 11.63 13.88
C HIS A 131 14.47 10.93 13.98
N LYS A 132 14.32 10.03 14.94
CA LYS A 132 13.15 9.16 15.09
C LYS A 132 11.83 9.95 15.11
N ALA A 133 11.75 11.03 15.87
CA ALA A 133 10.53 11.83 15.96
C ALA A 133 10.07 12.37 14.60
N TYR A 134 10.99 12.85 13.78
CA TYR A 134 10.69 13.35 12.44
C TYR A 134 10.10 12.25 11.54
N TYR A 135 10.74 11.09 11.48
CA TYR A 135 10.27 9.98 10.63
C TYR A 135 9.00 9.34 11.14
N MET A 136 8.79 9.29 12.45
CA MET A 136 7.53 8.82 13.03
C MET A 136 6.36 9.73 12.67
N VAL A 137 6.53 11.05 12.74
CA VAL A 137 5.50 12.01 12.33
C VAL A 137 5.21 11.87 10.83
N ARG A 138 6.24 11.77 10.02
CA ARG A 138 6.09 11.63 8.55
C ARG A 138 5.35 10.36 8.14
N GLN A 139 5.64 9.24 8.81
CA GLN A 139 5.07 7.92 8.48
C GLN A 139 3.67 7.72 9.08
N PHE A 140 3.47 8.14 10.33
CA PHE A 140 2.28 7.79 11.12
C PHE A 140 1.42 8.99 11.51
N GLY A 141 1.96 10.20 11.47
CA GLY A 141 1.33 11.39 12.01
C GLY A 141 1.64 11.63 13.48
N ALA A 142 1.25 12.82 13.97
CA ALA A 142 1.61 13.28 15.33
C ALA A 142 1.00 12.43 16.47
N VAL A 143 -0.15 11.81 16.22
CA VAL A 143 -0.89 11.02 17.23
C VAL A 143 -0.10 9.79 17.65
N ASP A 144 0.63 9.18 16.74
CA ASP A 144 1.37 7.93 16.98
C ASP A 144 2.64 8.12 17.79
N LEU A 145 3.06 9.36 18.03
CA LEU A 145 4.21 9.66 18.89
C LEU A 145 3.89 9.57 20.39
N VAL A 146 2.61 9.64 20.75
CA VAL A 146 2.13 9.73 22.13
C VAL A 146 1.56 8.39 22.61
N GLY A 147 1.28 7.50 21.69
CA GLY A 147 0.67 6.19 21.97
C GLY A 147 1.64 5.04 22.24
#